data_3dcb3f7b4b5e2d9f562c4bb796a4d5b2
#
_entry.id   3dcb3f7b4b5e2d9f562c4bb796a4d5b2
#
_cell.length_a   1.000
_cell.length_b   1.000
_cell.length_c   1.000
_cell.angle_alpha   90.00
_cell.angle_beta   90.00
_cell.angle_gamma   90.00
#
_symmetry.space_group_name_H-M   'P 1'
#
loop_
_entity.id
_entity.type
_entity.pdbx_description
1 polymer ?
#
loop_
_entity_poly.entity_id
_entity_poly.type
_entity_poly.pdbx_seq_one_letter_code
_entity_poly.pdbx_strand_id
1 'polypeptide(L)'
;MHPPPVSGGAILSKVLLVGQAPGVREPVAGKPFAWTAGRTLFRWFEETAGLNELDVRAKIYFAAVCRCFPGKAPGGSDRVPNPEEIENCSSWLEREIEILEPRLVIPVGKLAIAQFIEVGKLDQVIGRSYRIRCAGHQFDLIPLPHPSGASPWHRISPGRKLLQQALQLIVRHAAFPRNESGKKESGKKV
;
A
#
# COMPACT_ATOMS: atom_id res chain seq x y z
N MET A 1 -4.82 -20.39 5.36
CA MET A 1 -3.59 -19.62 5.10
C MET A 1 -2.40 -20.52 4.88
N HIS A 2 -1.55 -20.17 3.89
CA HIS A 2 -0.35 -20.96 3.53
C HIS A 2 0.91 -20.19 3.97
N PRO A 3 1.76 -20.75 4.88
CA PRO A 3 3.03 -20.16 5.25
C PRO A 3 4.05 -20.21 4.08
N PRO A 4 5.17 -19.50 4.15
CA PRO A 4 5.59 -18.62 5.25
C PRO A 4 4.87 -17.25 5.24
N PRO A 5 4.86 -16.52 6.37
CA PRO A 5 4.40 -15.15 6.39
C PRO A 5 5.33 -14.25 5.57
N VAL A 6 4.75 -13.24 4.92
CA VAL A 6 5.48 -12.26 4.11
C VAL A 6 5.34 -10.89 4.75
N SER A 7 6.45 -10.24 5.00
CA SER A 7 6.52 -8.89 5.56
C SER A 7 7.40 -7.98 4.70
N GLY A 8 7.26 -6.67 4.87
CA GLY A 8 8.18 -5.68 4.32
C GLY A 8 9.57 -5.74 4.97
N GLY A 9 10.52 -4.99 4.44
CA GLY A 9 11.82 -4.80 5.07
C GLY A 9 11.68 -4.13 6.44
N ALA A 10 12.60 -4.44 7.36
CA ALA A 10 12.63 -3.84 8.70
C ALA A 10 13.15 -2.40 8.63
N ILE A 11 12.26 -1.45 8.35
CA ILE A 11 12.58 -0.02 8.28
C ILE A 11 11.67 0.77 9.22
N LEU A 12 12.16 1.84 9.81
CA LEU A 12 11.35 2.81 10.51
C LEU A 12 10.85 3.85 9.51
N SER A 13 9.55 3.88 9.28
CA SER A 13 8.93 4.80 8.33
C SER A 13 7.67 5.44 8.91
N LYS A 14 7.48 6.72 8.64
CA LYS A 14 6.21 7.42 8.94
C LYS A 14 5.17 7.26 7.85
N VAL A 15 5.46 6.46 6.82
CA VAL A 15 4.52 6.04 5.78
C VAL A 15 4.35 4.53 5.82
N LEU A 16 3.12 4.09 6.02
CA LEU A 16 2.71 2.69 6.09
C LEU A 16 1.83 2.37 4.86
N LEU A 17 2.28 1.46 4.01
CA LEU A 17 1.48 0.94 2.90
C LEU A 17 0.92 -0.43 3.30
N VAL A 18 -0.41 -0.58 3.22
CA VAL A 18 -1.11 -1.80 3.65
C VAL A 18 -1.75 -2.49 2.47
N GLY A 19 -1.26 -3.68 2.12
CA GLY A 19 -1.87 -4.58 1.13
C GLY A 19 -2.95 -5.47 1.71
N GLN A 20 -3.56 -6.32 0.87
CA GLN A 20 -4.57 -7.28 1.29
C GLN A 20 -3.95 -8.52 1.96
N ALA A 21 -3.17 -9.27 1.21
CA ALA A 21 -2.47 -10.49 1.58
C ALA A 21 -1.45 -10.83 0.48
N PRO A 22 -0.43 -11.66 0.78
CA PRO A 22 0.51 -12.12 -0.25
C PRO A 22 -0.19 -12.90 -1.36
N GLY A 23 0.24 -12.69 -2.59
CA GLY A 23 -0.09 -13.57 -3.72
C GLY A 23 0.75 -14.83 -3.73
N VAL A 24 0.42 -15.80 -4.59
CA VAL A 24 1.06 -17.14 -4.65
C VAL A 24 2.59 -17.11 -4.80
N ARG A 25 3.16 -16.08 -5.39
CA ARG A 25 4.61 -15.95 -5.64
C ARG A 25 5.38 -15.20 -4.56
N GLU A 26 4.69 -14.45 -3.73
CA GLU A 26 5.32 -13.58 -2.73
C GLU A 26 5.97 -14.34 -1.56
N PRO A 27 5.44 -15.50 -1.09
CA PRO A 27 6.14 -16.34 -0.12
C PRO A 27 7.54 -16.81 -0.59
N VAL A 28 7.70 -17.11 -1.88
CA VAL A 28 9.00 -17.49 -2.47
C VAL A 28 9.91 -16.27 -2.63
N ALA A 29 9.34 -15.11 -3.01
CA ALA A 29 10.10 -13.88 -3.17
C ALA A 29 10.49 -13.23 -1.82
N GLY A 30 9.87 -13.62 -0.71
CA GLY A 30 10.13 -13.11 0.64
C GLY A 30 9.77 -11.65 0.84
N LYS A 31 8.97 -11.05 -0.04
CA LYS A 31 8.61 -9.63 0.03
C LYS A 31 7.22 -9.36 -0.56
N PRO A 32 6.43 -8.40 0.02
CA PRO A 32 5.13 -8.04 -0.49
C PRO A 32 5.25 -7.29 -1.82
N PHE A 33 4.19 -7.36 -2.64
CA PHE A 33 4.15 -6.72 -3.96
C PHE A 33 5.33 -7.11 -4.88
N ALA A 34 5.75 -8.38 -4.84
CA ALA A 34 6.90 -8.87 -5.62
C ALA A 34 6.54 -9.26 -7.07
N TRP A 35 5.28 -9.18 -7.48
CA TRP A 35 4.82 -9.64 -8.80
C TRP A 35 4.09 -8.55 -9.59
N THR A 36 3.16 -8.94 -10.48
CA THR A 36 2.48 -8.03 -11.43
C THR A 36 1.77 -6.84 -10.77
N ALA A 37 1.11 -7.05 -9.63
CA ALA A 37 0.49 -5.97 -8.87
C ALA A 37 1.54 -4.97 -8.36
N GLY A 38 2.66 -5.47 -7.84
CA GLY A 38 3.77 -4.61 -7.41
C GLY A 38 4.36 -3.79 -8.53
N ARG A 39 4.61 -4.39 -9.71
CA ARG A 39 5.09 -3.62 -10.88
C ARG A 39 4.19 -2.45 -11.25
N THR A 40 2.87 -2.64 -11.15
CA THR A 40 1.92 -1.56 -11.41
C THR A 40 1.96 -0.49 -10.31
N LEU A 41 2.02 -0.91 -9.03
CA LEU A 41 2.11 -0.02 -7.88
C LEU A 41 3.38 0.85 -7.91
N PHE A 42 4.54 0.24 -8.12
CA PHE A 42 5.81 0.96 -8.19
C PHE A 42 5.89 1.90 -9.39
N ARG A 43 5.35 1.50 -10.54
CA ARG A 43 5.23 2.39 -11.70
C ARG A 43 4.39 3.64 -11.38
N TRP A 44 3.29 3.52 -10.61
CA TRP A 44 2.53 4.70 -10.20
C TRP A 44 3.36 5.68 -9.37
N PHE A 45 4.21 5.18 -8.46
CA PHE A 45 5.10 6.03 -7.67
C PHE A 45 6.25 6.60 -8.52
N GLU A 46 6.78 5.83 -9.44
CA GLU A 46 7.83 6.29 -10.36
C GLU A 46 7.32 7.42 -11.26
N GLU A 47 6.15 7.23 -11.90
CA GLU A 47 5.53 8.24 -12.77
C GLU A 47 5.10 9.52 -12.01
N THR A 48 4.73 9.40 -10.73
CA THR A 48 4.17 10.54 -9.98
C THR A 48 5.19 11.23 -9.08
N ALA A 49 6.16 10.50 -8.54
CA ALA A 49 7.12 10.97 -7.54
C ALA A 49 8.60 10.82 -7.98
N GLY A 50 8.87 10.15 -9.10
CA GLY A 50 10.22 9.80 -9.51
C GLY A 50 10.92 8.79 -8.58
N LEU A 51 10.15 8.01 -7.80
CA LEU A 51 10.67 7.00 -6.88
C LEU A 51 10.50 5.60 -7.50
N ASN A 52 11.60 4.95 -7.82
CA ASN A 52 11.60 3.56 -8.30
C ASN A 52 11.29 2.56 -7.16
N GLU A 53 11.19 1.26 -7.47
CA GLU A 53 10.88 0.21 -6.48
C GLU A 53 11.86 0.19 -5.31
N LEU A 54 13.17 0.38 -5.56
CA LEU A 54 14.19 0.37 -4.51
C LEU A 54 14.01 1.55 -3.56
N ASP A 55 13.78 2.75 -4.10
CA ASP A 55 13.53 3.96 -3.32
C ASP A 55 12.29 3.81 -2.45
N VAL A 56 11.20 3.30 -3.02
CA VAL A 56 9.93 3.10 -2.31
C VAL A 56 10.10 2.08 -1.18
N ARG A 57 10.78 0.95 -1.44
CA ARG A 57 11.02 -0.08 -0.42
C ARG A 57 11.97 0.37 0.69
N ALA A 58 12.91 1.26 0.38
CA ALA A 58 13.85 1.80 1.38
C ALA A 58 13.20 2.85 2.30
N LYS A 59 12.09 3.46 1.90
CA LYS A 59 11.51 4.63 2.57
C LYS A 59 10.09 4.42 3.09
N ILE A 60 9.35 3.43 2.58
CA ILE A 60 7.96 3.14 2.95
C ILE A 60 7.87 1.73 3.54
N TYR A 61 7.26 1.61 4.72
CA TYR A 61 7.03 0.30 5.33
C TYR A 61 5.84 -0.39 4.68
N PHE A 62 6.01 -1.68 4.35
CA PHE A 62 4.99 -2.50 3.70
C PHE A 62 4.39 -3.49 4.67
N ALA A 63 3.09 -3.36 4.93
CA ALA A 63 2.27 -4.26 5.69
C ALA A 63 1.20 -4.94 4.83
N ALA A 64 0.46 -5.85 5.40
CA ALA A 64 -0.73 -6.43 4.82
C ALA A 64 -1.75 -6.80 5.90
N VAL A 65 -3.04 -6.83 5.56
CA VAL A 65 -4.12 -7.28 6.45
C VAL A 65 -3.86 -8.71 6.91
N CYS A 66 -3.48 -9.60 5.98
CA CYS A 66 -3.03 -10.95 6.31
C CYS A 66 -1.60 -11.19 5.81
N ARG A 67 -0.81 -11.93 6.59
CA ARG A 67 0.62 -12.13 6.32
C ARG A 67 0.94 -13.34 5.49
N CYS A 68 0.03 -14.30 5.38
CA CYS A 68 0.21 -15.53 4.64
C CYS A 68 -0.65 -15.54 3.37
N PHE A 69 -0.23 -16.33 2.37
CA PHE A 69 -1.01 -16.51 1.15
C PHE A 69 -2.35 -17.21 1.49
N PRO A 70 -3.51 -16.62 1.13
CA PRO A 70 -4.81 -17.18 1.50
C PRO A 70 -5.22 -18.41 0.67
N GLY A 71 -4.54 -18.70 -0.43
CA GLY A 71 -4.91 -19.77 -1.35
C GLY A 71 -5.57 -19.25 -2.63
N LYS A 72 -5.99 -20.17 -3.49
CA LYS A 72 -6.67 -19.90 -4.75
C LYS A 72 -8.19 -19.99 -4.60
N ALA A 73 -8.90 -19.13 -5.31
CA ALA A 73 -10.33 -19.28 -5.56
C ALA A 73 -10.59 -20.32 -6.65
N PRO A 74 -11.81 -20.88 -6.77
CA PRO A 74 -12.15 -21.87 -7.81
C PRO A 74 -11.81 -21.42 -9.23
N GLY A 75 -11.85 -20.12 -9.52
CA GLY A 75 -11.46 -19.53 -10.81
C GLY A 75 -9.96 -19.29 -11.01
N GLY A 76 -9.07 -19.83 -10.13
CA GLY A 76 -7.61 -19.74 -10.25
C GLY A 76 -6.99 -18.41 -9.82
N SER A 77 -7.77 -17.38 -9.52
CA SER A 77 -7.27 -16.13 -8.91
C SER A 77 -6.91 -16.35 -7.44
N ASP A 78 -6.11 -15.44 -6.87
CA ASP A 78 -5.86 -15.46 -5.43
C ASP A 78 -7.16 -15.09 -4.71
N ARG A 79 -7.56 -15.89 -3.69
CA ARG A 79 -8.78 -15.58 -2.95
C ARG A 79 -8.58 -14.44 -1.95
N VAL A 80 -9.66 -13.80 -1.60
CA VAL A 80 -9.68 -12.83 -0.51
C VAL A 80 -9.66 -13.59 0.82
N PRO A 81 -8.88 -13.16 1.83
CA PRO A 81 -8.97 -13.70 3.17
C PRO A 81 -10.40 -13.65 3.73
N ASN A 82 -10.80 -14.68 4.47
CA ASN A 82 -12.09 -14.70 5.15
C ASN A 82 -12.04 -13.90 6.48
N PRO A 83 -13.19 -13.63 7.12
CA PRO A 83 -13.24 -12.85 8.36
C PRO A 83 -12.40 -13.44 9.50
N GLU A 84 -12.38 -14.76 9.68
CA GLU A 84 -11.58 -15.43 10.72
C GLU A 84 -10.07 -15.25 10.48
N GLU A 85 -9.63 -15.36 9.23
CA GLU A 85 -8.22 -15.14 8.85
C GLU A 85 -7.79 -13.69 9.07
N ILE A 86 -8.70 -12.74 8.82
CA ILE A 86 -8.47 -11.31 9.06
C ILE A 86 -8.33 -11.06 10.56
N GLU A 87 -9.25 -11.59 11.36
CA GLU A 87 -9.24 -11.45 12.82
C GLU A 87 -7.95 -12.02 13.42
N ASN A 88 -7.56 -13.23 13.02
CA ASN A 88 -6.32 -13.88 13.47
C ASN A 88 -5.05 -13.09 13.09
N CYS A 89 -5.12 -12.20 12.11
CA CYS A 89 -4.00 -11.38 11.67
C CYS A 89 -4.06 -9.93 12.18
N SER A 90 -5.18 -9.47 12.74
CA SER A 90 -5.44 -8.05 13.05
C SER A 90 -4.40 -7.45 13.99
N SER A 91 -4.00 -8.19 15.03
CA SER A 91 -3.02 -7.75 16.03
C SER A 91 -1.64 -7.38 15.44
N TRP A 92 -1.27 -7.97 14.30
CA TRP A 92 0.00 -7.62 13.63
C TRP A 92 -0.04 -6.20 13.06
N LEU A 93 -1.13 -5.84 12.37
CA LEU A 93 -1.28 -4.51 11.79
C LEU A 93 -1.41 -3.43 12.88
N GLU A 94 -2.15 -3.72 13.95
CA GLU A 94 -2.24 -2.83 15.12
C GLU A 94 -0.88 -2.59 15.74
N ARG A 95 -0.10 -3.66 15.97
CA ARG A 95 1.24 -3.55 16.55
C ARG A 95 2.21 -2.78 15.66
N GLU A 96 2.12 -2.89 14.35
CA GLU A 96 2.92 -2.08 13.42
C GLU A 96 2.54 -0.61 13.46
N ILE A 97 1.26 -0.28 13.59
CA ILE A 97 0.79 1.10 13.77
C ILE A 97 1.33 1.68 15.09
N GLU A 98 1.27 0.91 16.18
CA GLU A 98 1.82 1.32 17.48
C GLU A 98 3.32 1.59 17.43
N ILE A 99 4.11 0.71 16.81
CA ILE A 99 5.58 0.82 16.76
C ILE A 99 6.03 1.94 15.81
N LEU A 100 5.40 2.03 14.63
CA LEU A 100 5.82 2.98 13.59
C LEU A 100 5.26 4.38 13.81
N GLU A 101 4.11 4.50 14.50
CA GLU A 101 3.38 5.77 14.64
C GLU A 101 3.30 6.50 13.30
N PRO A 102 2.67 5.89 12.28
CA PRO A 102 2.67 6.45 10.93
C PRO A 102 1.96 7.81 10.92
N ARG A 103 2.41 8.71 10.06
CA ARG A 103 1.72 9.97 9.76
C ARG A 103 0.87 9.85 8.50
N LEU A 104 1.18 8.89 7.65
CA LEU A 104 0.44 8.57 6.43
C LEU A 104 0.26 7.05 6.32
N VAL A 105 -0.98 6.60 6.16
CA VAL A 105 -1.33 5.22 5.84
C VAL A 105 -1.94 5.16 4.45
N ILE A 106 -1.44 4.24 3.62
CA ILE A 106 -1.86 4.04 2.23
C ILE A 106 -2.44 2.62 2.10
N PRO A 107 -3.74 2.41 2.38
CA PRO A 107 -4.36 1.11 2.17
C PRO A 107 -4.60 0.88 0.68
N VAL A 108 -4.23 -0.31 0.18
CA VAL A 108 -4.26 -0.69 -1.23
C VAL A 108 -5.29 -1.79 -1.47
N GLY A 109 -6.39 -1.44 -2.13
CA GLY A 109 -7.51 -2.34 -2.42
C GLY A 109 -8.60 -2.35 -1.34
N LYS A 110 -9.80 -2.80 -1.73
CA LYS A 110 -11.02 -2.69 -0.92
C LYS A 110 -10.88 -3.29 0.48
N LEU A 111 -10.24 -4.48 0.61
CA LEU A 111 -10.08 -5.14 1.90
C LEU A 111 -9.18 -4.33 2.85
N ALA A 112 -8.07 -3.84 2.36
CA ALA A 112 -7.16 -3.03 3.18
C ALA A 112 -7.80 -1.69 3.59
N ILE A 113 -8.55 -1.06 2.70
CA ILE A 113 -9.28 0.18 2.99
C ILE A 113 -10.34 -0.07 4.07
N ALA A 114 -11.05 -1.22 4.00
CA ALA A 114 -12.11 -1.59 4.94
C ALA A 114 -11.62 -1.83 6.37
N GLN A 115 -10.31 -1.97 6.60
CA GLN A 115 -9.76 -2.04 7.96
C GLN A 115 -9.80 -0.69 8.69
N PHE A 116 -9.96 0.41 7.97
CA PHE A 116 -9.86 1.76 8.52
C PHE A 116 -11.12 2.61 8.35
N ILE A 117 -11.84 2.43 7.24
CA ILE A 117 -13.05 3.19 6.91
C ILE A 117 -14.07 2.30 6.23
N GLU A 118 -15.35 2.66 6.34
CA GLU A 118 -16.42 1.98 5.60
C GLU A 118 -16.25 2.18 4.08
N VAL A 119 -16.36 1.09 3.31
CA VAL A 119 -16.16 1.09 1.85
C VAL A 119 -17.34 0.45 1.14
N GLY A 120 -18.18 1.27 0.54
CA GLY A 120 -19.19 0.83 -0.43
C GLY A 120 -18.57 0.66 -1.82
N LYS A 121 -18.49 1.75 -2.59
CA LYS A 121 -17.87 1.81 -3.91
C LYS A 121 -16.51 2.53 -3.84
N LEU A 122 -15.55 2.11 -4.68
CA LEU A 122 -14.21 2.71 -4.71
C LEU A 122 -14.23 4.19 -5.13
N ASP A 123 -15.15 4.60 -5.98
CA ASP A 123 -15.30 5.99 -6.42
C ASP A 123 -15.74 6.95 -5.31
N GLN A 124 -16.27 6.42 -4.21
CA GLN A 124 -16.62 7.20 -3.03
C GLN A 124 -15.43 7.49 -2.10
N VAL A 125 -14.36 6.69 -2.17
CA VAL A 125 -13.24 6.76 -1.22
C VAL A 125 -11.90 7.07 -1.87
N ILE A 126 -11.64 6.66 -3.11
CA ILE A 126 -10.39 6.96 -3.82
C ILE A 126 -10.35 8.43 -4.24
N GLY A 127 -9.17 9.04 -4.18
CA GLY A 127 -8.95 10.46 -4.49
C GLY A 127 -9.25 11.41 -3.33
N ARG A 128 -9.41 10.88 -2.12
CA ARG A 128 -9.68 11.62 -0.88
C ARG A 128 -8.63 11.30 0.18
N SER A 129 -8.52 12.21 1.16
CA SER A 129 -7.74 12.02 2.39
C SER A 129 -8.68 12.03 3.58
N TYR A 130 -8.41 11.16 4.56
CA TYR A 130 -9.20 11.01 5.78
C TYR A 130 -8.28 11.15 6.98
N ARG A 131 -8.76 11.77 8.07
CA ARG A 131 -8.07 11.79 9.35
C ARG A 131 -8.63 10.65 10.20
N ILE A 132 -7.79 9.66 10.52
CA ILE A 132 -8.19 8.43 11.22
C ILE A 132 -7.46 8.32 12.56
N ARG A 133 -8.15 7.74 13.56
CA ARG A 133 -7.56 7.29 14.81
C ARG A 133 -7.66 5.78 14.90
N CYS A 134 -6.52 5.10 15.03
CA CYS A 134 -6.44 3.63 15.14
C CYS A 134 -5.24 3.27 16.01
N ALA A 135 -5.36 2.21 16.83
CA ALA A 135 -4.30 1.75 17.74
C ALA A 135 -3.66 2.88 18.57
N GLY A 136 -4.48 3.82 19.08
CA GLY A 136 -4.02 4.96 19.88
C GLY A 136 -3.39 6.12 19.11
N HIS A 137 -3.10 5.96 17.82
CA HIS A 137 -2.42 6.97 16.98
C HIS A 137 -3.35 7.62 15.98
N GLN A 138 -3.02 8.86 15.59
CA GLN A 138 -3.75 9.62 14.57
C GLN A 138 -2.88 9.82 13.34
N PHE A 139 -3.43 9.50 12.16
CA PHE A 139 -2.74 9.62 10.89
C PHE A 139 -3.68 10.05 9.75
N ASP A 140 -3.10 10.49 8.64
CA ASP A 140 -3.82 10.70 7.40
C ASP A 140 -3.88 9.39 6.62
N LEU A 141 -5.06 9.06 6.10
CA LEU A 141 -5.33 7.87 5.29
C LEU A 141 -5.64 8.30 3.87
N ILE A 142 -4.88 7.79 2.89
CA ILE A 142 -5.11 8.06 1.47
C ILE A 142 -5.21 6.73 0.72
N PRO A 143 -6.44 6.27 0.42
CA PRO A 143 -6.66 4.97 -0.20
C PRO A 143 -6.22 4.90 -1.66
N LEU A 144 -5.69 3.74 -2.07
CA LEU A 144 -5.42 3.37 -3.46
C LEU A 144 -6.26 2.17 -3.90
N PRO A 145 -6.65 2.10 -5.18
CA PRO A 145 -7.27 0.89 -5.73
C PRO A 145 -6.25 -0.24 -5.80
N HIS A 146 -6.72 -1.50 -5.89
CA HIS A 146 -5.83 -2.64 -6.07
C HIS A 146 -5.15 -2.58 -7.45
N PRO A 147 -3.82 -2.69 -7.54
CA PRO A 147 -3.05 -2.52 -8.79
C PRO A 147 -3.04 -3.74 -9.70
N SER A 148 -3.77 -4.82 -9.36
CA SER A 148 -3.80 -6.03 -10.20
C SER A 148 -4.50 -5.79 -11.54
N GLY A 149 -4.11 -6.59 -12.54
CA GLY A 149 -4.75 -6.59 -13.84
C GLY A 149 -6.19 -7.13 -13.86
N ALA A 150 -6.62 -7.82 -12.79
CA ALA A 150 -7.96 -8.41 -12.66
C ALA A 150 -9.07 -7.35 -12.57
N SER A 151 -8.75 -6.13 -12.10
CA SER A 151 -9.70 -5.02 -12.07
C SER A 151 -9.29 -3.92 -13.04
N PRO A 152 -10.08 -3.62 -14.08
CA PRO A 152 -9.80 -2.51 -14.99
C PRO A 152 -10.12 -1.14 -14.39
N TRP A 153 -10.69 -1.07 -13.18
CA TRP A 153 -11.23 0.14 -12.57
C TRP A 153 -10.25 1.33 -12.63
N HIS A 154 -8.98 1.11 -12.31
CA HIS A 154 -7.96 2.15 -12.30
C HIS A 154 -7.52 2.62 -13.71
N ARG A 155 -7.99 1.96 -14.79
CA ARG A 155 -7.65 2.28 -16.18
C ARG A 155 -8.76 3.04 -16.89
N ILE A 156 -10.00 2.98 -16.40
CA ILE A 156 -11.19 3.58 -16.97
C ILE A 156 -11.73 4.73 -16.10
N SER A 157 -12.54 5.62 -16.68
CA SER A 157 -13.23 6.68 -15.93
C SER A 157 -14.34 6.07 -15.04
N PRO A 158 -14.56 6.60 -13.81
CA PRO A 158 -13.84 7.68 -13.14
C PRO A 158 -12.54 7.26 -12.47
N GLY A 159 -12.27 5.93 -12.38
CA GLY A 159 -11.19 5.35 -11.57
C GLY A 159 -9.81 5.89 -11.93
N ARG A 160 -9.51 6.08 -13.22
CA ARG A 160 -8.23 6.65 -13.66
C ARG A 160 -8.00 8.06 -13.10
N LYS A 161 -9.01 8.92 -13.14
CA LYS A 161 -8.93 10.29 -12.61
C LYS A 161 -8.76 10.28 -11.09
N LEU A 162 -9.54 9.43 -10.40
CA LEU A 162 -9.49 9.31 -8.95
C LEU A 162 -8.16 8.74 -8.46
N LEU A 163 -7.58 7.77 -9.17
CA LEU A 163 -6.23 7.27 -8.90
C LEU A 163 -5.18 8.39 -9.01
N GLN A 164 -5.22 9.19 -10.07
CA GLN A 164 -4.30 10.31 -10.22
C GLN A 164 -4.43 11.32 -9.08
N GLN A 165 -5.66 11.62 -8.66
CA GLN A 165 -5.90 12.50 -7.50
C GLN A 165 -5.32 11.90 -6.21
N ALA A 166 -5.54 10.60 -5.94
CA ALA A 166 -4.99 9.92 -4.78
C ALA A 166 -3.46 9.97 -4.76
N LEU A 167 -2.81 9.66 -5.88
CA LEU A 167 -1.36 9.72 -6.01
C LEU A 167 -0.81 11.13 -5.77
N GLN A 168 -1.47 12.16 -6.30
CA GLN A 168 -1.10 13.56 -6.04
C GLN A 168 -1.23 13.95 -4.56
N LEU A 169 -2.28 13.49 -3.87
CA LEU A 169 -2.44 13.70 -2.43
C LEU A 169 -1.31 13.03 -1.65
N ILE A 170 -0.97 11.77 -2.00
CA ILE A 170 0.13 11.02 -1.36
C ILE A 170 1.47 11.75 -1.53
N VAL A 171 1.83 12.11 -2.76
CA VAL A 171 3.14 12.73 -3.06
C VAL A 171 3.28 14.11 -2.40
N ARG A 172 2.17 14.86 -2.24
CA ARG A 172 2.18 16.15 -1.56
C ARG A 172 2.17 16.04 -0.04
N HIS A 173 1.90 14.87 0.52
CA HIS A 173 1.84 14.68 1.96
C HIS A 173 3.22 14.87 2.60
N ALA A 174 3.29 15.60 3.72
CA ALA A 174 4.56 15.97 4.37
C ALA A 174 5.41 14.78 4.83
N ALA A 175 4.78 13.62 5.12
CA ALA A 175 5.50 12.40 5.50
C ALA A 175 5.98 11.58 4.30
N PHE A 176 5.46 11.84 3.08
CA PHE A 176 5.85 11.06 1.90
C PHE A 176 7.31 11.37 1.51
N PRO A 177 8.14 10.35 1.23
CA PRO A 177 9.53 10.55 0.89
C PRO A 177 9.69 11.30 -0.42
N ARG A 178 10.66 12.21 -0.46
CA ARG A 178 11.01 12.96 -1.67
C ARG A 178 12.20 12.33 -2.36
N ASN A 179 12.28 12.50 -3.67
CA ASN A 179 13.47 12.14 -4.45
C ASN A 179 14.57 13.20 -4.19
N GLU A 180 15.64 12.80 -3.52
CA GLU A 180 16.78 13.69 -3.20
C GLU A 180 17.81 13.78 -4.34
N SER A 181 17.63 13.02 -5.42
CA SER A 181 18.58 12.93 -6.54
C SER A 181 18.72 14.24 -7.35
N GLY A 182 17.88 15.26 -7.12
CA GLY A 182 17.90 16.55 -7.80
C GLY A 182 18.78 17.64 -7.16
N LYS A 183 19.48 17.37 -6.04
CA LYS A 183 20.25 18.39 -5.30
C LYS A 183 21.76 18.37 -5.49
N LYS A 184 22.31 17.59 -6.41
CA LYS A 184 23.75 17.58 -6.69
C LYS A 184 24.07 18.08 -8.09
N GLU A 185 23.93 19.38 -8.35
CA GLU A 185 24.66 20.07 -9.42
C GLU A 185 24.35 21.59 -9.44
N SER A 186 24.56 22.27 -8.32
CA SER A 186 24.67 23.73 -8.38
C SER A 186 25.65 24.23 -7.32
N GLY A 187 26.90 23.83 -7.44
CA GLY A 187 27.92 24.29 -6.51
C GLY A 187 29.30 23.80 -6.84
N LYS A 188 29.87 24.33 -7.95
CA LYS A 188 31.31 24.63 -8.11
C LYS A 188 31.59 25.13 -9.55
N LYS A 189 31.46 26.43 -9.75
CA LYS A 189 32.30 27.19 -10.66
C LYS A 189 32.95 28.27 -9.82
N VAL A 190 34.19 28.06 -9.52
CA VAL A 190 35.20 29.07 -9.22
C VAL A 190 36.26 28.89 -10.23
#